data_e8be978562f75fd194dee2bff8fea17f
#
_entry.id   e8be978562f75fd194dee2bff8fea17f
#
_cell.length_a   1.000
_cell.length_b   1.000
_cell.length_c   1.000
_cell.angle_alpha   90.00
_cell.angle_beta   90.00
_cell.angle_gamma   90.00
#
_symmetry.space_group_name_H-M   'P 1'
#
loop_
_entity.id
_entity.type
_entity.pdbx_description
1 polymer ?
#
loop_
_entity_poly.entity_id
_entity_poly.type
_entity_poly.pdbx_seq_one_letter_code
_entity_poly.pdbx_strand_id
1 'polypeptide(L)'
;EKLKDKESMLDMILAGKQVLYIGPPGNDIVDVFTMKDERTVCPHFDRVKLASNGCFYQCDWCYLKLTFRANFPFIRMYADYEKIKRQLARKLNRSNDSVIFNSGELADSLALDHLTRAGREFIPWFGKSGNGYLYMLTKSDNVDDILDLDHNGHTVVAWSINNDAVSRKFEIGAPTFQRRLSAAKKVQEAGYPLRIRIDPIVPIDGWREAYTKTIEEIFSQVSPERVTLGTLRFEDGFYKNRNNLVTTGSDLLRMME
;
A
#
# COMPACT_ATOMS: atom_id res chain seq x y z
N GLU A 1 -11.98 11.22 22.11
CA GLU A 1 -12.62 12.54 22.41
C GLU A 1 -11.92 13.66 21.68
N LYS A 2 -10.59 13.84 21.83
CA LYS A 2 -9.82 14.92 21.17
C LYS A 2 -9.83 14.91 19.63
N LEU A 3 -10.18 13.80 18.99
CA LEU A 3 -10.24 13.72 17.50
C LEU A 3 -11.57 14.19 16.93
N LYS A 4 -12.63 14.25 17.75
CA LYS A 4 -13.96 14.72 17.33
C LYS A 4 -14.09 16.25 17.30
N ASP A 5 -13.20 16.96 17.99
CA ASP A 5 -13.19 18.43 18.10
C ASP A 5 -12.39 19.10 16.98
N LYS A 6 -12.05 18.36 15.89
CA LYS A 6 -11.30 18.91 14.76
C LYS A 6 -12.22 19.68 13.82
N GLU A 7 -11.78 20.88 13.44
CA GLU A 7 -12.55 21.83 12.63
C GLU A 7 -12.77 21.35 11.19
N SER A 8 -11.85 20.49 10.66
CA SER A 8 -11.99 19.95 9.31
C SER A 8 -11.80 18.44 9.23
N MET A 9 -12.33 17.82 8.18
CA MET A 9 -12.14 16.39 7.92
C MET A 9 -10.64 16.05 7.72
N LEU A 10 -9.90 16.92 7.06
CA LEU A 10 -8.46 16.73 6.86
C LEU A 10 -7.71 16.74 8.19
N ASP A 11 -8.01 17.69 9.08
CA ASP A 11 -7.37 17.75 10.40
C ASP A 11 -7.67 16.52 11.24
N MET A 12 -8.90 16.01 11.18
CA MET A 12 -9.27 14.75 11.83
C MET A 12 -8.43 13.58 11.28
N ILE A 13 -8.29 13.49 9.96
CA ILE A 13 -7.49 12.42 9.32
C ILE A 13 -6.02 12.53 9.71
N LEU A 14 -5.44 13.73 9.64
CA LEU A 14 -4.03 13.96 9.98
C LEU A 14 -3.74 13.64 11.44
N ALA A 15 -4.63 14.06 12.34
CA ALA A 15 -4.53 13.72 13.75
C ALA A 15 -4.72 12.21 14.01
N GLY A 16 -5.66 11.58 13.28
CA GLY A 16 -5.90 10.14 13.36
C GLY A 16 -4.73 9.28 12.90
N LYS A 17 -3.98 9.76 11.92
CA LYS A 17 -2.74 9.11 11.44
C LYS A 17 -1.59 9.12 12.48
N GLN A 18 -1.71 9.89 13.55
CA GLN A 18 -0.78 9.90 14.68
C GLN A 18 -1.20 8.91 15.79
N VAL A 19 -2.34 8.23 15.63
CA VAL A 19 -2.87 7.31 16.64
C VAL A 19 -2.86 5.89 16.08
N LEU A 20 -2.21 4.99 16.80
CA LEU A 20 -2.19 3.57 16.51
C LEU A 20 -3.02 2.81 17.55
N TYR A 21 -4.05 2.13 17.08
CA TYR A 21 -4.80 1.16 17.87
C TYR A 21 -4.36 -0.25 17.50
N ILE A 22 -3.97 -1.05 18.48
CA ILE A 22 -3.63 -2.46 18.31
C ILE A 22 -4.74 -3.29 18.99
N GLY A 23 -5.33 -4.22 18.25
CA GLY A 23 -6.42 -5.03 18.79
C GLY A 23 -6.72 -6.27 17.96
N PRO A 24 -7.73 -7.06 18.37
CA PRO A 24 -8.10 -8.26 17.64
C PRO A 24 -8.71 -7.90 16.27
N PRO A 25 -8.51 -8.74 15.27
CA PRO A 25 -9.17 -8.60 13.98
C PRO A 25 -10.66 -8.94 14.08
N GLY A 26 -11.47 -8.33 13.22
CA GLY A 26 -12.86 -8.72 12.99
C GLY A 26 -13.00 -10.12 12.41
N ASN A 27 -14.18 -10.43 11.85
CA ASN A 27 -14.44 -11.71 11.21
C ASN A 27 -14.18 -11.68 9.70
N ASP A 28 -14.23 -10.50 9.08
CA ASP A 28 -14.03 -10.30 7.64
C ASP A 28 -12.61 -9.82 7.35
N ILE A 29 -11.62 -10.69 7.58
CA ILE A 29 -10.20 -10.36 7.38
C ILE A 29 -9.81 -10.59 5.93
N VAL A 30 -10.39 -11.59 5.28
CA VAL A 30 -10.15 -11.92 3.88
C VAL A 30 -11.41 -11.63 3.09
N ASP A 31 -11.31 -10.79 2.09
CA ASP A 31 -12.40 -10.52 1.15
C ASP A 31 -11.89 -10.53 -0.30
N VAL A 32 -12.80 -10.85 -1.23
CA VAL A 32 -12.53 -10.83 -2.67
C VAL A 32 -12.49 -9.38 -3.13
N PHE A 33 -11.41 -9.00 -3.79
CA PHE A 33 -11.34 -7.70 -4.44
C PHE A 33 -11.97 -7.77 -5.81
N THR A 34 -13.10 -7.10 -5.98
CA THR A 34 -13.78 -6.93 -7.28
C THR A 34 -13.67 -5.48 -7.71
N MET A 35 -13.04 -5.25 -8.85
CA MET A 35 -13.08 -3.92 -9.48
C MET A 35 -14.42 -3.72 -10.18
N LYS A 36 -15.02 -2.56 -9.96
CA LYS A 36 -16.27 -2.17 -10.59
C LYS A 36 -16.05 -1.43 -11.93
N ASP A 37 -14.82 -1.02 -12.21
CA ASP A 37 -14.48 -0.25 -13.40
C ASP A 37 -13.82 -1.17 -14.44
N GLU A 38 -14.54 -1.44 -15.54
CA GLU A 38 -14.08 -2.28 -16.65
C GLU A 38 -12.87 -1.68 -17.40
N ARG A 39 -12.60 -0.38 -17.23
CA ARG A 39 -11.46 0.32 -17.85
C ARG A 39 -10.13 0.04 -17.14
N THR A 40 -10.16 -0.59 -15.98
CA THR A 40 -8.97 -0.87 -15.20
C THR A 40 -8.68 -2.35 -15.19
N VAL A 41 -7.55 -2.74 -15.77
CA VAL A 41 -7.05 -4.13 -15.70
C VAL A 41 -6.18 -4.28 -14.47
N CYS A 42 -6.70 -4.95 -13.45
CA CYS A 42 -5.93 -5.34 -12.28
C CYS A 42 -5.77 -6.87 -12.23
N PRO A 43 -4.61 -7.37 -11.80
CA PRO A 43 -4.48 -8.79 -11.49
C PRO A 43 -5.50 -9.19 -10.43
N HIS A 44 -6.09 -10.37 -10.58
CA HIS A 44 -6.99 -10.91 -9.58
C HIS A 44 -6.25 -11.21 -8.29
N PHE A 45 -6.78 -10.74 -7.16
CA PHE A 45 -6.28 -11.03 -5.82
C PHE A 45 -7.39 -10.93 -4.78
N ASP A 46 -7.21 -11.63 -3.67
CA ASP A 46 -8.00 -11.39 -2.47
C ASP A 46 -7.29 -10.36 -1.58
N ARG A 47 -8.04 -9.58 -0.81
CA ARG A 47 -7.45 -8.69 0.19
C ARG A 47 -7.32 -9.43 1.51
N VAL A 48 -6.17 -9.27 2.15
CA VAL A 48 -5.99 -9.64 3.54
C VAL A 48 -5.80 -8.39 4.40
N LYS A 49 -6.65 -8.21 5.38
CA LYS A 49 -6.61 -7.05 6.27
C LYS A 49 -5.69 -7.35 7.46
N LEU A 50 -4.40 -7.04 7.33
CA LEU A 50 -3.47 -7.02 8.45
C LEU A 50 -3.60 -5.71 9.25
N ALA A 51 -4.12 -4.67 8.60
CA ALA A 51 -4.44 -3.37 9.16
C ALA A 51 -5.68 -2.77 8.49
N SER A 52 -6.28 -1.78 9.10
CA SER A 52 -7.23 -0.87 8.45
C SER A 52 -6.87 0.57 8.77
N ASN A 53 -7.10 1.47 7.83
CA ASN A 53 -6.54 2.84 7.85
C ASN A 53 -5.01 2.81 8.08
N GLY A 54 -4.35 1.73 7.67
CA GLY A 54 -3.02 1.33 8.13
C GLY A 54 -1.86 2.03 7.45
N CYS A 55 -2.04 3.26 6.97
CA CYS A 55 -0.96 4.03 6.36
C CYS A 55 -0.88 5.43 6.98
N PHE A 56 0.26 5.75 7.58
CA PHE A 56 0.50 7.06 8.19
C PHE A 56 1.03 8.11 7.19
N TYR A 57 1.40 7.71 5.96
CA TYR A 57 1.78 8.65 4.91
C TYR A 57 0.60 9.53 4.50
N GLN A 58 0.91 10.76 4.10
CA GLN A 58 -0.10 11.79 3.83
C GLN A 58 -0.19 12.12 2.34
N CYS A 59 -0.16 11.08 1.47
CA CYS A 59 -0.27 11.30 0.03
C CYS A 59 -1.56 12.05 -0.32
N ASP A 60 -1.46 13.09 -1.16
CA ASP A 60 -2.58 13.97 -1.48
C ASP A 60 -3.73 13.23 -2.17
N TRP A 61 -3.44 12.33 -3.11
CA TRP A 61 -4.45 11.55 -3.86
C TRP A 61 -4.93 10.28 -3.16
N CYS A 62 -4.54 10.05 -1.89
CA CYS A 62 -4.81 8.77 -1.26
C CYS A 62 -6.30 8.54 -0.96
N TYR A 63 -6.91 7.60 -1.65
CA TYR A 63 -8.32 7.23 -1.44
C TYR A 63 -8.59 6.65 -0.04
N LEU A 64 -7.57 6.13 0.65
CA LEU A 64 -7.70 5.66 2.03
C LEU A 64 -8.09 6.78 3.00
N LYS A 65 -7.93 8.05 2.63
CA LYS A 65 -8.50 9.16 3.40
C LYS A 65 -10.01 9.03 3.60
N LEU A 66 -10.73 8.41 2.65
CA LEU A 66 -12.16 8.14 2.75
C LEU A 66 -12.53 7.07 3.80
N THR A 67 -11.56 6.29 4.25
CA THR A 67 -11.79 5.22 5.26
C THR A 67 -11.70 5.73 6.69
N PHE A 68 -11.11 6.91 6.90
CA PHE A 68 -11.10 7.58 8.22
C PHE A 68 -12.48 8.17 8.50
N ARG A 69 -13.21 7.55 9.40
CA ARG A 69 -14.56 7.96 9.77
C ARG A 69 -14.61 8.38 11.23
N ALA A 70 -15.62 9.18 11.59
CA ALA A 70 -15.79 9.71 12.94
C ALA A 70 -15.71 8.64 14.06
N ASN A 71 -16.16 7.42 13.78
CA ASN A 71 -16.15 6.33 14.78
C ASN A 71 -14.79 5.64 14.89
N PHE A 72 -13.94 5.71 13.82
CA PHE A 72 -12.61 5.08 13.75
C PHE A 72 -11.64 5.97 13.00
N PRO A 73 -11.34 7.16 13.51
CA PRO A 73 -10.47 8.12 12.84
C PRO A 73 -8.98 7.88 13.13
N PHE A 74 -8.54 6.64 13.20
CA PHE A 74 -7.16 6.27 13.54
C PHE A 74 -6.72 5.00 12.83
N ILE A 75 -5.39 4.77 12.81
CA ILE A 75 -4.78 3.56 12.26
C ILE A 75 -5.11 2.39 13.20
N ARG A 76 -5.52 1.26 12.60
CA ARG A 76 -5.79 0.02 13.33
C ARG A 76 -4.89 -1.09 12.80
N MET A 77 -4.17 -1.74 13.71
CA MET A 77 -3.37 -2.92 13.44
C MET A 77 -3.98 -4.12 14.16
N TYR A 78 -3.90 -5.28 13.55
CA TYR A 78 -4.47 -6.50 14.11
C TYR A 78 -3.36 -7.42 14.63
N ALA A 79 -3.44 -7.81 15.91
CA ALA A 79 -2.40 -8.54 16.61
C ALA A 79 -2.67 -10.06 16.77
N ASP A 80 -3.89 -10.54 16.51
CA ASP A 80 -4.21 -11.98 16.55
C ASP A 80 -3.88 -12.64 15.20
N TYR A 81 -2.60 -12.84 14.94
CA TYR A 81 -2.10 -13.44 13.69
C TYR A 81 -2.57 -14.88 13.51
N GLU A 82 -2.77 -15.63 14.57
CA GLU A 82 -3.28 -17.00 14.49
C GLU A 82 -4.74 -17.02 13.99
N LYS A 83 -5.56 -16.07 14.40
CA LYS A 83 -6.91 -15.92 13.85
C LYS A 83 -6.88 -15.58 12.36
N ILE A 84 -5.94 -14.73 11.94
CA ILE A 84 -5.76 -14.36 10.53
C ILE A 84 -5.31 -15.59 9.72
N LYS A 85 -4.27 -16.31 10.17
CA LYS A 85 -3.76 -17.54 9.52
C LYS A 85 -4.86 -18.60 9.36
N ARG A 86 -5.71 -18.79 10.38
CA ARG A 86 -6.85 -19.71 10.28
C ARG A 86 -7.85 -19.31 9.19
N GLN A 87 -8.10 -18.03 8.99
CA GLN A 87 -9.02 -17.58 7.92
C GLN A 87 -8.37 -17.75 6.54
N LEU A 88 -7.08 -17.42 6.40
CA LEU A 88 -6.31 -17.66 5.19
C LEU A 88 -6.30 -19.14 4.81
N ALA A 89 -5.99 -20.03 5.77
CA ALA A 89 -5.99 -21.47 5.57
C ALA A 89 -7.36 -22.01 5.10
N ARG A 90 -8.47 -21.50 5.68
CA ARG A 90 -9.82 -21.88 5.23
C ARG A 90 -10.09 -21.48 3.78
N LYS A 91 -9.57 -20.34 3.34
CA LYS A 91 -9.71 -19.88 1.95
C LYS A 91 -8.87 -20.75 1.01
N LEU A 92 -7.61 -21.02 1.37
CA LEU A 92 -6.69 -21.86 0.59
C LEU A 92 -7.24 -23.27 0.41
N ASN A 93 -7.75 -23.90 1.49
CA ASN A 93 -8.32 -25.25 1.44
C ASN A 93 -9.59 -25.38 0.58
N ARG A 94 -10.20 -24.28 0.19
CA ARG A 94 -11.38 -24.25 -0.69
C ARG A 94 -11.05 -23.94 -2.15
N SER A 95 -9.79 -23.66 -2.46
CA SER A 95 -9.32 -23.34 -3.80
C SER A 95 -8.35 -24.40 -4.29
N ASN A 96 -8.57 -24.90 -5.49
CA ASN A 96 -7.60 -25.75 -6.20
C ASN A 96 -6.55 -24.92 -6.96
N ASP A 97 -6.83 -23.63 -7.15
CA ASP A 97 -5.94 -22.68 -7.85
C ASP A 97 -5.08 -21.91 -6.88
N SER A 98 -4.02 -21.30 -7.40
CA SER A 98 -3.20 -20.36 -6.64
C SER A 98 -4.02 -19.13 -6.21
N VAL A 99 -3.91 -18.76 -4.94
CA VAL A 99 -4.61 -17.59 -4.38
C VAL A 99 -3.59 -16.55 -3.95
N ILE A 100 -3.74 -15.33 -4.46
CA ILE A 100 -2.89 -14.20 -4.12
C ILE A 100 -3.62 -13.33 -3.09
N PHE A 101 -2.98 -13.04 -1.96
CA PHE A 101 -3.50 -12.19 -0.90
C PHE A 101 -2.73 -10.87 -0.86
N ASN A 102 -3.41 -9.76 -1.16
CA ASN A 102 -2.83 -8.43 -1.08
C ASN A 102 -3.03 -7.83 0.32
N SER A 103 -1.93 -7.54 1.02
CA SER A 103 -1.94 -6.90 2.34
C SER A 103 -1.85 -5.37 2.27
N GLY A 104 -1.52 -4.80 1.09
CA GLY A 104 -1.28 -3.37 0.90
C GLY A 104 -2.45 -2.58 0.33
N GLU A 105 -3.64 -3.18 0.18
CA GLU A 105 -4.80 -2.49 -0.43
C GLU A 105 -5.46 -1.48 0.53
N LEU A 106 -5.58 -1.82 1.81
CA LEU A 106 -6.18 -0.97 2.86
C LEU A 106 -5.14 -0.40 3.84
N ALA A 107 -3.87 -0.60 3.55
CA ALA A 107 -2.72 -0.18 4.36
C ALA A 107 -1.49 -0.04 3.47
N ASP A 108 -0.36 0.33 4.05
CA ASP A 108 0.95 0.08 3.48
C ASP A 108 1.52 -1.18 4.16
N SER A 109 1.96 -2.16 3.39
CA SER A 109 2.33 -3.48 3.93
C SER A 109 3.54 -3.45 4.86
N LEU A 110 4.47 -2.51 4.69
CA LEU A 110 5.73 -2.46 5.42
C LEU A 110 5.93 -1.20 6.27
N ALA A 111 5.09 -0.17 6.10
CA ALA A 111 5.30 1.12 6.77
C ALA A 111 5.36 1.00 8.31
N LEU A 112 4.60 0.09 8.90
CA LEU A 112 4.57 -0.18 10.34
C LEU A 112 5.11 -1.58 10.71
N ASP A 113 5.77 -2.29 9.78
CA ASP A 113 6.19 -3.67 10.00
C ASP A 113 7.27 -3.79 11.09
N HIS A 114 8.11 -2.77 11.26
CA HIS A 114 9.08 -2.67 12.36
C HIS A 114 8.41 -2.71 13.76
N LEU A 115 7.14 -2.33 13.87
CA LEU A 115 6.36 -2.41 15.12
C LEU A 115 5.57 -3.72 15.21
N THR A 116 4.95 -4.13 14.10
CA THR A 116 4.00 -5.25 14.08
C THR A 116 4.66 -6.58 13.83
N ARG A 117 5.79 -6.58 13.11
CA ARG A 117 6.50 -7.78 12.64
C ARG A 117 5.61 -8.76 11.90
N ALA A 118 4.57 -8.25 11.22
CA ALA A 118 3.67 -9.07 10.44
C ALA A 118 4.40 -9.81 9.31
N GLY A 119 5.42 -9.19 8.70
CA GLY A 119 6.29 -9.84 7.73
C GLY A 119 6.93 -11.11 8.27
N ARG A 120 7.51 -11.07 9.48
CA ARG A 120 8.12 -12.24 10.12
C ARG A 120 7.13 -13.39 10.40
N GLU A 121 5.86 -13.07 10.56
CA GLU A 121 4.81 -14.07 10.81
C GLU A 121 4.22 -14.64 9.52
N PHE A 122 3.96 -13.78 8.53
CA PHE A 122 3.23 -14.20 7.34
C PHE A 122 4.13 -14.68 6.21
N ILE A 123 5.32 -14.12 6.02
CA ILE A 123 6.21 -14.50 4.92
C ILE A 123 6.60 -16.00 5.02
N PRO A 124 7.13 -16.51 6.16
CA PRO A 124 7.44 -17.93 6.25
C PRO A 124 6.19 -18.83 6.27
N TRP A 125 5.05 -18.29 6.72
CA TRP A 125 3.79 -19.04 6.69
C TRP A 125 3.33 -19.27 5.24
N PHE A 126 3.37 -18.23 4.40
CA PHE A 126 3.09 -18.35 2.97
C PHE A 126 4.16 -19.18 2.24
N GLY A 127 5.42 -19.08 2.61
CA GLY A 127 6.51 -19.91 2.09
C GLY A 127 6.30 -21.41 2.25
N LYS A 128 5.47 -21.80 3.22
CA LYS A 128 5.06 -23.20 3.47
C LYS A 128 3.68 -23.54 2.89
N SER A 129 2.94 -22.58 2.35
CA SER A 129 1.63 -22.81 1.75
C SER A 129 1.81 -23.38 0.34
N GLY A 130 1.05 -24.41 -0.03
CA GLY A 130 1.17 -25.03 -1.36
C GLY A 130 0.67 -24.14 -2.51
N ASN A 131 -0.38 -23.35 -2.26
CA ASN A 131 -1.07 -22.57 -3.29
C ASN A 131 -1.33 -21.10 -2.90
N GLY A 132 -0.88 -20.65 -1.73
CA GLY A 132 -1.04 -19.29 -1.24
C GLY A 132 0.15 -18.40 -1.59
N TYR A 133 -0.13 -17.16 -2.02
CA TYR A 133 0.87 -16.14 -2.28
C TYR A 133 0.54 -14.86 -1.53
N LEU A 134 1.54 -14.27 -0.88
CA LEU A 134 1.43 -12.95 -0.25
C LEU A 134 1.91 -11.88 -1.23
N TYR A 135 1.09 -10.85 -1.44
CA TYR A 135 1.46 -9.67 -2.19
C TYR A 135 1.53 -8.46 -1.24
N MET A 136 2.72 -7.93 -1.07
CA MET A 136 3.01 -6.81 -0.19
C MET A 136 3.23 -5.55 -1.02
N LEU A 137 2.27 -4.62 -1.03
CA LEU A 137 2.39 -3.34 -1.71
C LEU A 137 2.81 -2.27 -0.71
N THR A 138 3.89 -1.53 -1.02
CA THR A 138 4.46 -0.56 -0.09
C THR A 138 5.06 0.66 -0.78
N LYS A 139 5.15 1.77 -0.04
CA LYS A 139 6.03 2.93 -0.30
C LYS A 139 7.18 2.99 0.72
N SER A 140 7.20 2.07 1.69
CA SER A 140 8.20 2.06 2.77
C SER A 140 9.57 1.63 2.28
N ASP A 141 10.59 2.06 2.97
CA ASP A 141 11.96 1.54 2.88
C ASP A 141 12.34 0.67 4.08
N ASN A 142 11.36 0.34 4.92
CA ASN A 142 11.52 -0.51 6.10
C ASN A 142 11.47 -1.98 5.67
N VAL A 143 12.62 -2.54 5.31
CA VAL A 143 12.74 -3.90 4.75
C VAL A 143 13.69 -4.81 5.51
N ASP A 144 14.52 -4.26 6.40
CA ASP A 144 15.60 -5.02 7.01
C ASP A 144 15.10 -6.23 7.82
N ASP A 145 13.89 -6.15 8.39
CA ASP A 145 13.26 -7.24 9.15
C ASP A 145 12.72 -8.39 8.29
N ILE A 146 12.72 -8.26 6.95
CA ILE A 146 12.20 -9.29 6.06
C ILE A 146 13.27 -9.94 5.16
N LEU A 147 14.49 -9.43 5.11
CA LEU A 147 15.52 -9.87 4.16
C LEU A 147 16.02 -11.28 4.40
N ASP A 148 15.96 -11.77 5.64
CA ASP A 148 16.45 -13.07 6.09
C ASP A 148 15.35 -14.16 6.15
N LEU A 149 14.13 -13.86 5.69
CA LEU A 149 13.00 -14.77 5.87
C LEU A 149 12.87 -15.78 4.73
N ASP A 150 12.43 -16.98 5.10
CA ASP A 150 12.20 -18.09 4.18
C ASP A 150 10.86 -17.90 3.44
N HIS A 151 10.89 -17.19 2.32
CA HIS A 151 9.72 -16.86 1.52
C HIS A 151 9.39 -17.92 0.44
N ASN A 152 10.33 -18.79 0.07
CA ASN A 152 10.19 -19.86 -0.95
C ASN A 152 9.52 -19.37 -2.27
N GLY A 153 9.70 -18.10 -2.65
CA GLY A 153 9.03 -17.50 -3.81
C GLY A 153 7.52 -17.18 -3.64
N HIS A 154 6.94 -17.47 -2.47
CA HIS A 154 5.51 -17.25 -2.19
C HIS A 154 5.18 -15.84 -1.69
N THR A 155 6.15 -14.95 -1.61
CA THR A 155 5.92 -13.54 -1.27
C THR A 155 6.46 -12.66 -2.37
N VAL A 156 5.58 -11.85 -2.96
CA VAL A 156 5.92 -10.82 -3.94
C VAL A 156 5.93 -9.48 -3.23
N VAL A 157 7.02 -8.74 -3.32
CA VAL A 157 7.08 -7.38 -2.79
C VAL A 157 6.99 -6.38 -3.94
N ALA A 158 6.05 -5.44 -3.81
CA ALA A 158 5.78 -4.46 -4.85
C ALA A 158 5.96 -3.05 -4.30
N TRP A 159 6.76 -2.24 -4.99
CA TRP A 159 6.90 -0.84 -4.64
C TRP A 159 6.01 0.05 -5.48
N SER A 160 5.23 0.89 -4.79
CA SER A 160 4.67 2.08 -5.40
C SER A 160 5.75 3.15 -5.43
N ILE A 161 6.31 3.37 -6.62
CA ILE A 161 7.36 4.35 -6.88
C ILE A 161 6.78 5.46 -7.76
N ASN A 162 7.20 6.69 -7.50
CA ASN A 162 6.85 7.82 -8.35
C ASN A 162 8.11 8.64 -8.67
N ASN A 163 8.01 9.49 -9.69
CA ASN A 163 9.04 10.48 -9.97
C ASN A 163 9.41 11.28 -8.71
N ASP A 164 10.68 11.62 -8.54
CA ASP A 164 11.17 12.27 -7.32
C ASP A 164 10.47 13.61 -7.04
N ALA A 165 10.21 14.43 -8.06
CA ALA A 165 9.50 15.70 -7.91
C ALA A 165 8.04 15.49 -7.46
N VAL A 166 7.36 14.52 -8.06
CA VAL A 166 5.98 14.14 -7.70
C VAL A 166 5.93 13.56 -6.29
N SER A 167 6.88 12.68 -5.97
CA SER A 167 6.95 12.05 -4.65
C SER A 167 7.14 13.08 -3.54
N ARG A 168 8.07 13.99 -3.69
CA ARG A 168 8.31 15.06 -2.70
C ARG A 168 7.12 16.00 -2.54
N LYS A 169 6.43 16.29 -3.64
CA LYS A 169 5.34 17.27 -3.64
C LYS A 169 4.04 16.71 -3.09
N PHE A 170 3.70 15.47 -3.40
CA PHE A 170 2.37 14.91 -3.16
C PHE A 170 2.35 13.67 -2.25
N GLU A 171 3.49 13.00 -2.01
CA GLU A 171 3.55 11.80 -1.16
C GLU A 171 4.19 12.10 0.20
N ILE A 172 3.63 13.08 0.91
CA ILE A 172 4.18 13.64 2.13
C ILE A 172 4.36 12.58 3.20
N GLY A 173 5.55 12.55 3.78
CA GLY A 173 5.93 11.59 4.83
C GLY A 173 6.36 10.22 4.30
N ALA A 174 6.18 9.93 3.01
CA ALA A 174 6.70 8.70 2.41
C ALA A 174 8.21 8.83 2.11
N PRO A 175 8.97 7.72 2.10
CA PRO A 175 10.37 7.72 1.72
C PRO A 175 10.59 8.28 0.30
N THR A 176 11.75 8.87 0.05
CA THR A 176 12.11 9.41 -1.26
C THR A 176 12.19 8.31 -2.33
N PHE A 177 12.18 8.68 -3.59
CA PHE A 177 12.38 7.76 -4.72
C PHE A 177 13.62 6.88 -4.51
N GLN A 178 14.77 7.48 -4.17
CA GLN A 178 16.03 6.77 -3.97
C GLN A 178 15.96 5.76 -2.82
N ARG A 179 15.35 6.13 -1.71
CA ARG A 179 15.20 5.23 -0.55
C ARG A 179 14.34 4.02 -0.90
N ARG A 180 13.22 4.24 -1.63
CA ARG A 180 12.36 3.15 -2.10
C ARG A 180 13.08 2.23 -3.08
N LEU A 181 13.84 2.80 -4.03
CA LEU A 181 14.57 2.02 -5.02
C LEU A 181 15.69 1.21 -4.37
N SER A 182 16.42 1.79 -3.41
CA SER A 182 17.42 1.08 -2.63
C SER A 182 16.82 -0.08 -1.81
N ALA A 183 15.64 0.12 -1.20
CA ALA A 183 14.92 -0.94 -0.49
C ALA A 183 14.45 -2.05 -1.44
N ALA A 184 13.93 -1.69 -2.62
CA ALA A 184 13.53 -2.64 -3.64
C ALA A 184 14.70 -3.50 -4.11
N LYS A 185 15.88 -2.89 -4.28
CA LYS A 185 17.12 -3.59 -4.62
C LYS A 185 17.51 -4.61 -3.56
N LYS A 186 17.55 -4.22 -2.28
CA LYS A 186 17.86 -5.14 -1.15
C LYS A 186 16.93 -6.35 -1.16
N VAL A 187 15.63 -6.14 -1.35
CA VAL A 187 14.63 -7.21 -1.36
C VAL A 187 14.80 -8.13 -2.57
N GLN A 188 15.12 -7.59 -3.75
CA GLN A 188 15.43 -8.41 -4.91
C GLN A 188 16.71 -9.22 -4.71
N GLU A 189 17.75 -8.63 -4.11
CA GLU A 189 19.00 -9.33 -3.76
C GLU A 189 18.77 -10.44 -2.71
N ALA A 190 17.77 -10.29 -1.85
CA ALA A 190 17.31 -11.35 -0.92
C ALA A 190 16.46 -12.43 -1.60
N GLY A 191 16.25 -12.36 -2.93
CA GLY A 191 15.59 -13.39 -3.73
C GLY A 191 14.09 -13.26 -3.87
N TYR A 192 13.47 -12.20 -3.35
CA TYR A 192 12.02 -11.97 -3.51
C TYR A 192 11.65 -11.59 -4.94
N PRO A 193 10.56 -12.14 -5.49
CA PRO A 193 9.91 -11.59 -6.67
C PRO A 193 9.57 -10.11 -6.47
N LEU A 194 10.05 -9.24 -7.38
CA LEU A 194 9.89 -7.80 -7.29
C LEU A 194 8.90 -7.28 -8.34
N ARG A 195 7.99 -6.40 -7.93
CA ARG A 195 7.12 -5.63 -8.83
C ARG A 195 7.22 -4.14 -8.54
N ILE A 196 7.01 -3.34 -9.59
CA ILE A 196 6.98 -1.88 -9.49
C ILE A 196 5.61 -1.38 -9.95
N ARG A 197 5.06 -0.40 -9.23
CA ARG A 197 3.85 0.35 -9.62
C ARG A 197 4.20 1.83 -9.73
N ILE A 198 4.03 2.39 -10.91
CA ILE A 198 4.01 3.83 -11.14
C ILE A 198 2.53 4.21 -11.29
N ASP A 199 1.88 4.41 -10.17
CA ASP A 199 0.44 4.64 -10.09
C ASP A 199 0.12 5.57 -8.90
N PRO A 200 -0.20 6.86 -9.19
CA PRO A 200 -0.46 7.43 -10.51
C PRO A 200 0.78 8.03 -11.21
N ILE A 201 0.75 8.03 -12.53
CA ILE A 201 1.54 8.99 -13.33
C ILE A 201 0.85 10.34 -13.21
N VAL A 202 1.58 11.36 -12.76
CA VAL A 202 1.06 12.72 -12.53
C VAL A 202 1.59 13.65 -13.61
N PRO A 203 0.74 14.38 -14.35
CA PRO A 203 1.15 15.23 -15.45
C PRO A 203 1.69 16.59 -14.96
N ILE A 204 2.84 16.57 -14.30
CA ILE A 204 3.61 17.78 -13.98
C ILE A 204 4.30 18.33 -15.22
N ASP A 205 4.77 19.57 -15.18
CA ASP A 205 5.57 20.14 -16.29
C ASP A 205 6.77 19.24 -16.57
N GLY A 206 6.99 18.92 -17.85
CA GLY A 206 8.09 18.02 -18.28
C GLY A 206 7.92 16.56 -17.83
N TRP A 207 6.70 16.11 -17.54
CA TRP A 207 6.44 14.78 -17.00
C TRP A 207 6.99 13.62 -17.87
N ARG A 208 6.98 13.76 -19.20
CA ARG A 208 7.46 12.68 -20.08
C ARG A 208 8.94 12.41 -19.83
N GLU A 209 9.76 13.43 -19.87
CA GLU A 209 11.21 13.35 -19.63
C GLU A 209 11.50 12.90 -18.20
N ALA A 210 10.72 13.40 -17.23
CA ALA A 210 10.86 13.06 -15.82
C ALA A 210 10.57 11.57 -15.58
N TYR A 211 9.49 11.03 -16.16
CA TYR A 211 9.16 9.60 -16.01
C TYR A 211 10.06 8.69 -16.85
N THR A 212 10.54 9.15 -18.01
CA THR A 212 11.54 8.42 -18.79
C THR A 212 12.80 8.19 -17.95
N LYS A 213 13.36 9.25 -17.35
CA LYS A 213 14.52 9.13 -16.45
C LYS A 213 14.23 8.21 -15.24
N THR A 214 13.05 8.33 -14.67
CA THR A 214 12.64 7.48 -13.53
C THR A 214 12.62 6.00 -13.92
N ILE A 215 12.10 5.68 -15.10
CA ILE A 215 12.06 4.30 -15.62
C ILE A 215 13.47 3.79 -15.91
N GLU A 216 14.29 4.58 -16.58
CA GLU A 216 15.69 4.24 -16.86
C GLU A 216 16.47 3.96 -15.58
N GLU A 217 16.29 4.78 -14.55
CA GLU A 217 16.93 4.61 -13.26
C GLU A 217 16.44 3.35 -12.53
N ILE A 218 15.13 3.05 -12.55
CA ILE A 218 14.60 1.81 -11.99
C ILE A 218 15.27 0.60 -12.64
N PHE A 219 15.26 0.52 -13.97
CA PHE A 219 15.82 -0.62 -14.69
C PHE A 219 17.36 -0.69 -14.67
N SER A 220 18.05 0.38 -14.34
CA SER A 220 19.50 0.34 -14.09
C SER A 220 19.88 -0.32 -12.76
N GLN A 221 18.95 -0.40 -11.79
CA GLN A 221 19.26 -0.90 -10.45
C GLN A 221 18.53 -2.20 -10.09
N VAL A 222 17.35 -2.44 -10.67
CA VAL A 222 16.51 -3.61 -10.38
C VAL A 222 15.90 -4.18 -11.65
N SER A 223 15.53 -5.47 -11.60
CA SER A 223 14.86 -6.18 -12.69
C SER A 223 13.48 -6.69 -12.22
N PRO A 224 12.45 -5.83 -12.19
CA PRO A 224 11.13 -6.24 -11.73
C PRO A 224 10.48 -7.20 -12.73
N GLU A 225 9.78 -8.24 -12.22
CA GLU A 225 9.02 -9.17 -13.05
C GLU A 225 7.80 -8.52 -13.73
N ARG A 226 7.33 -7.40 -13.17
CA ARG A 226 6.20 -6.63 -13.69
C ARG A 226 6.31 -5.16 -13.32
N VAL A 227 6.00 -4.29 -14.26
CA VAL A 227 5.75 -2.87 -14.02
C VAL A 227 4.29 -2.57 -14.33
N THR A 228 3.59 -1.96 -13.38
CA THR A 228 2.21 -1.50 -13.56
C THR A 228 2.22 0.02 -13.70
N LEU A 229 1.59 0.52 -14.75
CA LEU A 229 1.43 1.94 -15.01
C LEU A 229 -0.04 2.33 -14.83
N GLY A 230 -0.29 3.42 -14.15
CA GLY A 230 -1.63 3.98 -13.99
C GLY A 230 -1.60 5.49 -14.11
N THR A 231 -2.58 6.06 -14.79
CA THR A 231 -2.75 7.52 -14.84
C THR A 231 -3.42 8.04 -13.57
N LEU A 232 -3.28 9.34 -13.31
CA LEU A 232 -3.98 9.99 -12.21
C LEU A 232 -5.50 9.86 -12.40
N ARG A 233 -6.15 9.26 -11.43
CA ARG A 233 -7.59 9.02 -11.40
C ARG A 233 -8.10 9.13 -9.98
N PHE A 234 -9.36 9.44 -9.85
CA PHE A 234 -10.01 9.62 -8.55
C PHE A 234 -11.32 8.85 -8.51
N GLU A 235 -11.59 8.22 -7.37
CA GLU A 235 -12.92 7.69 -7.09
C GLU A 235 -13.90 8.85 -6.88
N ASP A 236 -15.16 8.65 -7.27
CA ASP A 236 -16.22 9.66 -7.15
C ASP A 236 -16.32 10.26 -5.75
N GLY A 237 -16.20 9.42 -4.72
CA GLY A 237 -16.23 9.86 -3.33
C GLY A 237 -15.07 10.78 -2.97
N PHE A 238 -13.88 10.53 -3.50
CA PHE A 238 -12.72 11.37 -3.30
C PHE A 238 -12.89 12.71 -4.07
N TYR A 239 -13.28 12.62 -5.32
CA TYR A 239 -13.48 13.81 -6.16
C TYR A 239 -14.51 14.78 -5.57
N LYS A 240 -15.66 14.26 -5.13
CA LYS A 240 -16.73 15.06 -4.48
C LYS A 240 -16.28 15.74 -3.19
N ASN A 241 -15.35 15.13 -2.45
CA ASN A 241 -14.85 15.64 -1.18
C ASN A 241 -13.43 16.23 -1.27
N ARG A 242 -12.90 16.49 -2.46
CA ARG A 242 -11.49 16.87 -2.67
C ARG A 242 -11.04 18.08 -1.84
N ASN A 243 -11.87 19.09 -1.71
CA ASN A 243 -11.56 20.30 -0.93
C ASN A 243 -11.41 20.02 0.59
N ASN A 244 -11.97 18.90 1.07
CA ASN A 244 -11.89 18.46 2.46
C ASN A 244 -10.84 17.37 2.68
N LEU A 245 -10.22 16.85 1.62
CA LEU A 245 -9.29 15.70 1.65
C LEU A 245 -7.88 16.07 1.17
N VAL A 246 -7.77 17.11 0.36
CA VAL A 246 -6.50 17.58 -0.21
C VAL A 246 -6.07 18.85 0.50
N THR A 247 -4.77 19.00 0.74
CA THR A 247 -4.23 20.21 1.37
C THR A 247 -4.60 21.46 0.56
N THR A 248 -5.11 22.48 1.22
CA THR A 248 -5.46 23.75 0.59
C THR A 248 -4.25 24.32 -0.17
N GLY A 249 -4.48 24.76 -1.41
CA GLY A 249 -3.41 25.28 -2.28
C GLY A 249 -2.54 24.20 -2.95
N SER A 250 -2.85 22.91 -2.76
CA SER A 250 -2.17 21.85 -3.50
C SER A 250 -2.44 21.97 -5.02
N ASP A 251 -1.39 21.80 -5.82
CA ASP A 251 -1.52 21.75 -7.29
C ASP A 251 -2.42 20.59 -7.74
N LEU A 252 -2.61 19.57 -6.90
CA LEU A 252 -3.51 18.47 -7.18
C LEU A 252 -4.94 18.94 -7.37
N LEU A 253 -5.41 19.92 -6.58
CA LEU A 253 -6.75 20.51 -6.74
C LEU A 253 -6.94 21.12 -8.11
N ARG A 254 -5.92 21.85 -8.62
CA ARG A 254 -5.94 22.41 -9.98
C ARG A 254 -5.94 21.35 -11.08
N MET A 255 -5.30 20.21 -10.85
CA MET A 255 -5.30 19.08 -11.80
C MET A 255 -6.64 18.33 -11.81
N MET A 256 -7.50 18.55 -10.83
CA MET A 256 -8.83 17.95 -10.71
C MET A 256 -9.96 18.84 -11.33
N GLU A 257 -9.64 20.07 -11.71
CA GLU A 257 -10.55 20.99 -12.42
C GLU A 257 -10.57 20.70 -13.92
#